data_fc1ff4bb5b12394cb8a17ebec4368190
#
_entry.id   fc1ff4bb5b12394cb8a17ebec4368190
#
_cell.length_a   1.000
_cell.length_b   1.000
_cell.length_c   1.000
_cell.angle_alpha   90.00
_cell.angle_beta   90.00
_cell.angle_gamma   90.00
#
_symmetry.space_group_name_H-M   'P 1'
#
loop_
_entity.id
_entity.type
_entity.pdbx_description
1 polymer ?
#
loop_
_entity_poly.entity_id
_entity_poly.type
_entity_poly.pdbx_seq_one_letter_code
_entity_poly.pdbx_strand_id
1 'polypeptide(L)'
;NNNKQDVTLMNQYLGYRMFDQAQSPGSRCGFAKVTVNGTNLGVYAHVESVKRPLLKREFGDDSGSLYEGTVVDFFKGWEQSFELKTGDAEASQPLIDRLTEILSGSSSKPLVEGPMKGKAWVPTHGSLDEQWFLPNFDDSRWQEGEGALGYESERGFESMIHPNWVFKSSLHGRASSAYLRYRFDIQDLSQWTRGRLLLRMRCDDGFIAYLNGKEVARLHAPEIVKWNAVDTQSRPDASNATY
;
A
#
# COMPACT_ATOMS: atom_id res chain seq x y z
N ASN A 1 29.85 14.09 -11.21
CA ASN A 1 28.74 14.95 -11.56
C ASN A 1 29.19 16.41 -11.55
N ASN A 2 28.93 17.17 -12.60
CA ASN A 2 29.25 18.58 -12.73
C ASN A 2 28.26 19.53 -12.04
N ASN A 3 27.26 18.96 -11.38
CA ASN A 3 26.20 19.67 -10.66
C ASN A 3 25.49 20.77 -11.46
N LYS A 4 25.37 20.59 -12.77
CA LYS A 4 24.76 21.58 -13.67
C LYS A 4 23.33 21.96 -13.27
N GLN A 5 22.64 21.05 -12.60
CA GLN A 5 21.27 21.24 -12.10
C GLN A 5 21.21 21.63 -10.62
N ASP A 6 22.35 21.57 -9.91
CA ASP A 6 22.45 21.89 -8.48
C ASP A 6 23.57 22.92 -8.25
N VAL A 7 23.16 24.16 -8.23
CA VAL A 7 24.09 25.30 -8.03
C VAL A 7 24.75 25.27 -6.65
N THR A 8 24.12 24.61 -5.66
CA THR A 8 24.66 24.51 -4.30
C THR A 8 25.76 23.47 -4.17
N LEU A 9 25.82 22.52 -5.10
CA LEU A 9 26.71 21.33 -5.09
C LEU A 9 26.42 20.36 -3.93
N MET A 10 25.34 20.59 -3.15
CA MET A 10 25.11 19.92 -1.88
C MET A 10 24.08 18.80 -1.97
N ASN A 11 23.16 18.84 -2.94
CA ASN A 11 22.01 17.92 -2.96
C ASN A 11 22.42 16.45 -2.96
N GLN A 12 23.38 16.06 -3.81
CA GLN A 12 23.87 14.68 -3.83
C GLN A 12 24.61 14.33 -2.53
N TYR A 13 25.46 15.21 -2.04
CA TYR A 13 26.19 14.97 -0.80
C TYR A 13 25.25 14.79 0.39
N LEU A 14 24.28 15.69 0.55
CA LEU A 14 23.29 15.61 1.63
C LEU A 14 22.40 14.37 1.50
N GLY A 15 21.94 14.03 0.29
CA GLY A 15 21.17 12.84 0.04
C GLY A 15 21.89 11.56 0.50
N TYR A 16 23.14 11.38 0.08
CA TYR A 16 23.92 10.20 0.49
C TYR A 16 24.27 10.22 1.98
N ARG A 17 24.46 11.39 2.59
CA ARG A 17 24.64 11.49 4.05
C ARG A 17 23.37 11.11 4.81
N MET A 18 22.18 11.39 4.28
CA MET A 18 20.93 10.92 4.87
C MET A 18 20.80 9.39 4.83
N PHE A 19 21.18 8.76 3.72
CA PHE A 19 21.24 7.30 3.64
C PHE A 19 22.20 6.70 4.67
N ASP A 20 23.40 7.28 4.78
CA ASP A 20 24.41 6.86 5.75
C ASP A 20 23.89 6.98 7.21
N GLN A 21 23.28 8.12 7.56
CA GLN A 21 22.68 8.32 8.88
C GLN A 21 21.49 7.38 9.17
N ALA A 22 20.72 7.04 8.15
CA ALA A 22 19.61 6.09 8.25
C ALA A 22 20.09 4.63 8.25
N GLN A 23 21.40 4.37 8.22
CA GLN A 23 21.99 3.05 8.09
C GLN A 23 21.45 2.27 6.87
N SER A 24 21.09 3.00 5.81
CA SER A 24 20.65 2.44 4.55
C SER A 24 21.83 2.36 3.56
N PRO A 25 21.98 1.26 2.83
CA PRO A 25 23.03 1.12 1.84
C PRO A 25 23.03 2.28 0.84
N GLY A 26 24.17 2.90 0.62
CA GLY A 26 24.28 4.04 -0.27
C GLY A 26 25.70 4.30 -0.78
N SER A 27 25.80 5.05 -1.86
CA SER A 27 27.08 5.46 -2.42
C SER A 27 27.79 6.47 -1.52
N ARG A 28 29.11 6.34 -1.41
CA ARG A 28 29.91 7.40 -0.81
C ARG A 28 29.91 8.61 -1.72
N CYS A 29 29.80 9.79 -1.14
CA CYS A 29 29.82 11.04 -1.87
C CYS A 29 30.82 12.02 -1.21
N GLY A 30 31.60 12.69 -2.02
CA GLY A 30 32.56 13.72 -1.60
C GLY A 30 32.74 14.76 -2.70
N PHE A 31 33.67 15.66 -2.50
CA PHE A 31 33.98 16.70 -3.50
C PHE A 31 35.40 16.51 -4.04
N ALA A 32 35.56 16.77 -5.34
CA ALA A 32 36.81 16.71 -6.03
C ALA A 32 37.04 17.98 -6.86
N LYS A 33 38.22 18.56 -6.77
CA LYS A 33 38.68 19.59 -7.72
C LYS A 33 39.15 18.91 -8.99
N VAL A 34 38.56 19.28 -10.11
CA VAL A 34 38.84 18.66 -11.41
C VAL A 34 39.69 19.60 -12.25
N THR A 35 40.76 19.07 -12.78
CA THR A 35 41.66 19.79 -13.72
C THR A 35 41.90 18.88 -14.93
N VAL A 36 41.73 19.41 -16.12
CA VAL A 36 41.93 18.67 -17.39
C VAL A 36 42.90 19.48 -18.25
N ASN A 37 44.03 18.86 -18.66
CA ASN A 37 45.06 19.49 -19.46
C ASN A 37 45.53 20.86 -18.89
N GLY A 38 45.67 20.95 -17.56
CA GLY A 38 46.05 22.18 -16.87
C GLY A 38 44.92 23.20 -16.64
N THR A 39 43.78 23.02 -17.22
CA THR A 39 42.59 23.89 -17.03
C THR A 39 41.77 23.43 -15.84
N ASN A 40 41.57 24.31 -14.86
CA ASN A 40 40.72 24.03 -13.70
C ASN A 40 39.26 24.14 -14.10
N LEU A 41 38.53 23.04 -13.96
CA LEU A 41 37.11 22.95 -14.25
C LEU A 41 36.21 23.19 -13.02
N GLY A 42 36.80 23.42 -11.86
CA GLY A 42 36.08 23.68 -10.63
C GLY A 42 35.89 22.45 -9.74
N VAL A 43 34.88 22.52 -8.86
CA VAL A 43 34.55 21.47 -7.90
C VAL A 43 33.37 20.64 -8.41
N TYR A 44 33.50 19.32 -8.29
CA TYR A 44 32.52 18.35 -8.73
C TYR A 44 32.13 17.47 -7.56
N ALA A 45 30.88 17.07 -7.49
CA ALA A 45 30.46 15.96 -6.63
C ALA A 45 31.05 14.67 -7.20
N HIS A 46 31.86 13.99 -6.40
CA HIS A 46 32.43 12.68 -6.69
C HIS A 46 31.58 11.62 -5.95
N VAL A 47 30.84 10.82 -6.72
CA VAL A 47 29.95 9.80 -6.21
C VAL A 47 30.51 8.44 -6.56
N GLU A 48 30.56 7.54 -5.56
CA GLU A 48 30.94 6.15 -5.76
C GLU A 48 29.99 5.46 -6.74
N SER A 49 30.52 4.78 -7.73
CA SER A 49 29.69 4.01 -8.67
C SER A 49 29.05 2.82 -7.97
N VAL A 50 27.78 2.57 -8.27
CA VAL A 50 27.05 1.38 -7.81
C VAL A 50 27.56 0.17 -8.60
N LYS A 51 28.54 -0.52 -8.02
CA LYS A 51 29.25 -1.69 -8.60
C LYS A 51 29.68 -2.64 -7.48
N ARG A 52 30.32 -3.75 -7.84
CA ARG A 52 30.82 -4.77 -6.89
C ARG A 52 31.54 -4.21 -5.65
N PRO A 53 32.44 -3.19 -5.72
CA PRO A 53 33.07 -2.64 -4.52
C PRO A 53 32.08 -2.05 -3.52
N LEU A 54 31.04 -1.38 -3.99
CA LEU A 54 29.95 -0.89 -3.13
C LEU A 54 29.19 -2.07 -2.50
N LEU A 55 28.83 -3.07 -3.28
CA LEU A 55 28.13 -4.26 -2.78
C LEU A 55 28.93 -4.96 -1.71
N LYS A 56 30.24 -5.17 -1.96
CA LYS A 56 31.15 -5.79 -0.98
C LYS A 56 31.20 -5.01 0.33
N ARG A 57 31.22 -3.69 0.25
CA ARG A 57 31.29 -2.80 1.43
C ARG A 57 29.98 -2.82 2.23
N GLU A 58 28.84 -2.72 1.55
CA GLU A 58 27.54 -2.59 2.21
C GLU A 58 26.97 -3.92 2.70
N PHE A 59 27.18 -5.01 1.96
CA PHE A 59 26.55 -6.29 2.21
C PHE A 59 27.55 -7.39 2.60
N GLY A 60 28.86 -7.10 2.61
CA GLY A 60 29.89 -8.10 2.88
C GLY A 60 30.12 -9.11 1.75
N ASP A 61 29.26 -9.12 0.74
CA ASP A 61 29.26 -10.02 -0.42
C ASP A 61 28.97 -9.22 -1.69
N ASP A 62 29.59 -9.62 -2.80
CA ASP A 62 29.43 -9.03 -4.12
C ASP A 62 29.11 -10.07 -5.22
N SER A 63 28.76 -11.30 -4.81
CA SER A 63 28.43 -12.41 -5.72
C SER A 63 27.02 -12.29 -6.28
N GLY A 64 26.13 -11.52 -5.64
CA GLY A 64 24.75 -11.34 -6.04
C GLY A 64 24.58 -10.57 -7.34
N SER A 65 23.34 -10.55 -7.83
CA SER A 65 22.96 -9.79 -9.02
C SER A 65 22.57 -8.36 -8.67
N LEU A 66 23.06 -7.41 -9.45
CA LEU A 66 22.75 -5.98 -9.32
C LEU A 66 21.95 -5.53 -10.52
N TYR A 67 20.80 -4.97 -10.25
CA TYR A 67 19.91 -4.37 -11.25
C TYR A 67 19.85 -2.85 -11.08
N GLU A 68 19.76 -2.15 -12.18
CA GLU A 68 19.50 -0.72 -12.24
C GLU A 68 18.16 -0.47 -12.92
N GLY A 69 17.40 0.50 -12.40
CA GLY A 69 16.20 0.96 -13.02
C GLY A 69 16.15 2.49 -13.06
N THR A 70 15.93 3.07 -14.23
CA THR A 70 15.80 4.53 -14.39
C THR A 70 14.38 5.00 -14.11
N VAL A 71 13.41 4.30 -14.67
CA VAL A 71 11.97 4.46 -14.40
C VAL A 71 11.42 3.04 -14.34
N VAL A 72 11.38 2.49 -13.16
CA VAL A 72 10.96 1.10 -12.94
C VAL A 72 10.06 1.02 -11.71
N ASP A 73 9.18 0.04 -11.74
CA ASP A 73 8.37 -0.36 -10.61
C ASP A 73 8.17 -1.88 -10.67
N PHE A 74 7.86 -2.48 -9.53
CA PHE A 74 7.44 -3.88 -9.46
C PHE A 74 5.98 -3.99 -9.89
N PHE A 75 5.73 -3.71 -11.18
CA PHE A 75 4.43 -3.75 -11.80
C PHE A 75 4.42 -4.77 -12.93
N LYS A 76 3.33 -5.52 -13.08
CA LYS A 76 3.21 -6.55 -14.13
C LYS A 76 3.44 -5.93 -15.52
N GLY A 77 4.40 -6.47 -16.26
CA GLY A 77 4.82 -5.99 -17.57
C GLY A 77 5.98 -4.98 -17.52
N TRP A 78 6.48 -4.63 -16.33
CA TRP A 78 7.63 -3.75 -16.15
C TRP A 78 8.90 -4.52 -15.72
N GLU A 79 8.84 -5.84 -15.60
CA GLU A 79 9.94 -6.70 -15.14
C GLU A 79 11.20 -6.53 -15.98
N GLN A 80 11.04 -6.28 -17.28
CA GLN A 80 12.15 -6.08 -18.21
C GLN A 80 12.77 -4.67 -18.15
N SER A 81 12.18 -3.76 -17.41
CA SER A 81 12.73 -2.41 -17.19
C SER A 81 13.90 -2.41 -16.19
N PHE A 82 14.11 -3.51 -15.50
CA PHE A 82 15.26 -3.72 -14.62
C PHE A 82 16.47 -4.20 -15.42
N GLU A 83 17.47 -3.35 -15.60
CA GLU A 83 18.68 -3.68 -16.35
C GLU A 83 19.71 -4.38 -15.45
N LEU A 84 20.07 -5.60 -15.79
CA LEU A 84 21.14 -6.31 -15.09
C LEU A 84 22.49 -5.66 -15.36
N LYS A 85 23.16 -5.16 -14.32
CA LYS A 85 24.50 -4.54 -14.39
C LYS A 85 25.62 -5.54 -14.06
N THR A 86 25.37 -6.48 -13.18
CA THR A 86 26.32 -7.55 -12.83
C THR A 86 25.56 -8.71 -12.19
N GLY A 87 26.10 -9.92 -12.31
CA GLY A 87 25.53 -11.14 -11.77
C GLY A 87 24.99 -12.08 -12.84
N ASP A 88 24.09 -12.97 -12.45
CA ASP A 88 23.52 -14.01 -13.29
C ASP A 88 22.04 -13.70 -13.56
N ALA A 89 21.69 -13.50 -14.84
CA ALA A 89 20.32 -13.21 -15.25
C ALA A 89 19.39 -14.42 -15.08
N GLU A 90 19.86 -15.63 -15.40
CA GLU A 90 19.03 -16.84 -15.31
C GLU A 90 18.65 -17.12 -13.85
N ALA A 91 19.57 -16.92 -12.92
CA ALA A 91 19.33 -17.13 -11.51
C ALA A 91 18.51 -16.00 -10.85
N SER A 92 18.61 -14.76 -11.33
CA SER A 92 18.04 -13.59 -10.64
C SER A 92 16.76 -13.06 -11.28
N GLN A 93 16.51 -13.25 -12.58
CA GLN A 93 15.28 -12.80 -13.22
C GLN A 93 14.02 -13.42 -12.57
N PRO A 94 13.97 -14.70 -12.22
CA PRO A 94 12.83 -15.26 -11.52
C PRO A 94 12.52 -14.62 -10.17
N LEU A 95 13.53 -14.00 -9.52
CA LEU A 95 13.33 -13.26 -8.27
C LEU A 95 12.68 -11.91 -8.52
N ILE A 96 13.04 -11.21 -9.59
CA ILE A 96 12.38 -9.96 -10.03
C ILE A 96 10.91 -10.24 -10.37
N ASP A 97 10.66 -11.29 -11.16
CA ASP A 97 9.31 -11.70 -11.56
C ASP A 97 8.45 -12.03 -10.33
N ARG A 98 9.01 -12.77 -9.39
CA ARG A 98 8.32 -13.10 -8.13
C ARG A 98 8.08 -11.89 -7.23
N LEU A 99 9.03 -10.97 -7.13
CA LEU A 99 8.84 -9.71 -6.40
C LEU A 99 7.75 -8.87 -7.05
N THR A 100 7.76 -8.77 -8.38
CA THR A 100 6.71 -8.08 -9.14
C THR A 100 5.35 -8.72 -8.87
N GLU A 101 5.26 -10.03 -8.90
CA GLU A 101 4.04 -10.77 -8.59
C GLU A 101 3.53 -10.46 -7.18
N ILE A 102 4.40 -10.50 -6.18
CA ILE A 102 4.06 -10.23 -4.78
C ILE A 102 3.66 -8.77 -4.58
N LEU A 103 4.43 -7.82 -5.11
CA LEU A 103 4.23 -6.39 -4.88
C LEU A 103 3.09 -5.81 -5.71
N SER A 104 2.87 -6.30 -6.93
CA SER A 104 1.72 -5.91 -7.76
C SER A 104 0.39 -6.50 -7.28
N GLY A 105 0.43 -7.36 -6.27
CA GLY A 105 -0.76 -8.05 -5.75
C GLY A 105 -1.36 -9.05 -6.74
N SER A 106 -0.63 -9.41 -7.80
CA SER A 106 -1.11 -10.32 -8.86
C SER A 106 -1.10 -11.78 -8.43
N SER A 107 -0.38 -12.15 -7.36
CA SER A 107 -0.25 -13.54 -6.92
C SER A 107 -1.12 -13.92 -5.73
N SER A 108 -1.91 -13.00 -5.19
CA SER A 108 -2.85 -13.39 -4.15
C SER A 108 -4.13 -13.91 -4.80
N LYS A 109 -4.22 -15.25 -4.95
CA LYS A 109 -5.55 -15.85 -5.10
C LYS A 109 -6.39 -15.30 -3.96
N PRO A 110 -7.51 -14.62 -4.24
CA PRO A 110 -8.30 -14.08 -3.16
C PRO A 110 -8.79 -15.22 -2.27
N LEU A 111 -8.67 -15.06 -0.97
CA LEU A 111 -9.25 -15.99 0.02
C LEU A 111 -10.76 -16.04 -0.09
N VAL A 112 -11.32 -14.91 -0.48
CA VAL A 112 -12.75 -14.73 -0.72
C VAL A 112 -12.89 -14.05 -2.07
N GLU A 113 -13.54 -14.69 -3.02
CA GLU A 113 -13.83 -14.17 -4.35
C GLU A 113 -15.27 -13.71 -4.47
N GLY A 114 -15.48 -12.62 -5.19
CA GLY A 114 -16.81 -12.09 -5.50
C GLY A 114 -17.44 -11.27 -4.36
N PRO A 115 -18.68 -10.86 -4.56
CA PRO A 115 -19.39 -10.13 -3.53
C PRO A 115 -19.62 -11.03 -2.31
N MET A 116 -19.12 -10.61 -1.15
CA MET A 116 -19.29 -11.34 0.10
C MET A 116 -20.73 -11.23 0.58
N LYS A 117 -21.33 -12.36 0.94
CA LYS A 117 -22.59 -12.38 1.69
C LYS A 117 -22.33 -11.96 3.13
N GLY A 118 -23.15 -11.09 3.65
CA GLY A 118 -22.99 -10.58 4.98
C GLY A 118 -24.25 -9.94 5.55
N LYS A 119 -24.05 -9.22 6.63
CA LYS A 119 -25.13 -8.52 7.32
C LYS A 119 -24.76 -7.08 7.59
N ALA A 120 -25.74 -6.20 7.48
CA ALA A 120 -25.54 -4.77 7.67
C ALA A 120 -26.54 -4.17 8.65
N TRP A 121 -26.09 -3.14 9.35
CA TRP A 121 -26.89 -2.39 10.31
C TRP A 121 -26.48 -0.91 10.30
N VAL A 122 -27.46 -0.02 10.33
CA VAL A 122 -27.24 1.40 10.56
C VAL A 122 -27.58 1.70 12.03
N PRO A 123 -26.57 2.04 12.86
CA PRO A 123 -26.78 2.27 14.28
C PRO A 123 -27.54 3.60 14.49
N THR A 124 -28.38 3.64 15.51
CA THR A 124 -29.11 4.84 15.94
C THR A 124 -28.72 5.30 17.34
N HIS A 125 -27.89 4.53 18.01
CA HIS A 125 -27.33 4.81 19.34
C HIS A 125 -26.12 3.93 19.64
N GLY A 126 -25.34 4.26 20.67
CA GLY A 126 -24.05 3.65 20.97
C GLY A 126 -24.08 2.35 21.76
N SER A 127 -25.22 1.67 21.91
CA SER A 127 -25.27 0.42 22.72
C SER A 127 -24.45 -0.74 22.13
N LEU A 128 -24.06 -0.63 20.87
CA LEU A 128 -23.28 -1.67 20.18
C LEU A 128 -21.79 -1.28 19.97
N ASP A 129 -21.38 -0.09 20.37
CA ASP A 129 -20.07 0.51 20.03
C ASP A 129 -18.86 -0.41 20.30
N GLU A 130 -18.91 -1.20 21.38
CA GLU A 130 -17.83 -2.09 21.79
C GLU A 130 -18.13 -3.59 21.54
N GLN A 131 -19.25 -3.91 20.91
CA GLN A 131 -19.73 -5.29 20.81
C GLN A 131 -19.91 -5.78 19.38
N TRP A 132 -20.34 -4.93 18.47
CA TRP A 132 -20.77 -5.33 17.14
C TRP A 132 -19.68 -6.03 16.31
N PHE A 133 -18.41 -5.75 16.57
CA PHE A 133 -17.28 -6.36 15.86
C PHE A 133 -16.75 -7.65 16.52
N LEU A 134 -17.27 -8.04 17.67
CA LEU A 134 -16.83 -9.26 18.36
C LEU A 134 -17.28 -10.51 17.59
N PRO A 135 -16.48 -11.60 17.60
CA PRO A 135 -16.80 -12.82 16.86
C PRO A 135 -18.16 -13.43 17.21
N ASN A 136 -18.51 -13.41 18.49
CA ASN A 136 -19.72 -14.03 19.02
C ASN A 136 -20.93 -13.08 19.08
N PHE A 137 -20.84 -11.90 18.45
CA PHE A 137 -21.97 -10.98 18.43
C PHE A 137 -23.14 -11.57 17.66
N ASP A 138 -24.36 -11.45 18.22
CA ASP A 138 -25.60 -11.87 17.58
C ASP A 138 -26.09 -10.81 16.57
N ASP A 139 -25.82 -11.06 15.32
CA ASP A 139 -26.25 -10.25 14.18
C ASP A 139 -27.52 -10.79 13.49
N SER A 140 -28.30 -11.65 14.17
CA SER A 140 -29.49 -12.31 13.57
C SER A 140 -30.55 -11.30 13.09
N ARG A 141 -30.62 -10.13 13.70
CA ARG A 141 -31.58 -9.05 13.37
C ARG A 141 -31.09 -8.09 12.29
N TRP A 142 -29.84 -8.25 11.85
CA TRP A 142 -29.27 -7.38 10.83
C TRP A 142 -29.73 -7.76 9.44
N GLN A 143 -29.76 -6.81 8.53
CA GLN A 143 -30.22 -7.00 7.17
C GLN A 143 -29.21 -7.78 6.34
N GLU A 144 -29.64 -8.88 5.75
CA GLU A 144 -28.82 -9.70 4.87
C GLU A 144 -28.65 -9.06 3.49
N GLY A 145 -27.46 -9.20 2.92
CA GLY A 145 -27.12 -8.73 1.57
C GLY A 145 -25.76 -9.21 1.15
N GLU A 146 -25.24 -8.65 0.06
CA GLU A 146 -23.90 -8.95 -0.46
C GLU A 146 -23.30 -7.72 -1.14
N GLY A 147 -21.96 -7.65 -1.21
CA GLY A 147 -21.25 -6.59 -1.91
C GLY A 147 -21.24 -5.25 -1.17
N ALA A 148 -21.60 -4.17 -1.86
CA ALA A 148 -21.53 -2.81 -1.33
C ALA A 148 -22.81 -2.36 -0.64
N LEU A 149 -22.64 -1.51 0.37
CA LEU A 149 -23.70 -0.87 1.15
C LEU A 149 -23.58 0.65 0.99
N GLY A 150 -24.72 1.33 0.98
CA GLY A 150 -24.74 2.78 1.00
C GLY A 150 -25.98 3.38 0.36
N TYR A 151 -25.85 4.54 -0.18
CA TYR A 151 -26.82 5.20 -1.05
C TYR A 151 -26.09 6.18 -1.97
N GLU A 152 -26.74 6.48 -3.10
CA GLU A 152 -26.26 7.47 -4.03
C GLU A 152 -27.22 8.67 -4.06
N SER A 153 -26.66 9.86 -4.04
CA SER A 153 -27.43 11.11 -4.16
C SER A 153 -27.42 11.63 -5.59
N GLU A 154 -26.36 11.35 -6.32
CA GLU A 154 -26.17 11.69 -7.73
C GLU A 154 -26.13 10.38 -8.56
N ARG A 155 -25.77 10.45 -9.83
CA ARG A 155 -25.66 9.25 -10.66
C ARG A 155 -24.21 8.78 -10.68
N GLY A 156 -23.99 7.46 -10.51
CA GLY A 156 -22.65 6.90 -10.70
C GLY A 156 -22.44 5.51 -10.11
N PHE A 157 -22.78 5.32 -8.86
CA PHE A 157 -22.45 4.10 -8.12
C PHE A 157 -23.64 3.20 -7.77
N GLU A 158 -24.85 3.54 -8.20
CA GLU A 158 -26.07 2.82 -7.83
C GLU A 158 -25.99 1.32 -8.18
N SER A 159 -25.35 0.98 -9.31
CA SER A 159 -25.20 -0.41 -9.75
C SER A 159 -24.25 -1.23 -8.89
N MET A 160 -23.46 -0.59 -8.06
CA MET A 160 -22.52 -1.25 -7.14
C MET A 160 -23.16 -1.57 -5.78
N ILE A 161 -24.26 -0.88 -5.43
CA ILE A 161 -24.94 -1.02 -4.15
C ILE A 161 -25.94 -2.17 -4.27
N HIS A 162 -25.86 -3.14 -3.36
CA HIS A 162 -26.82 -4.25 -3.33
C HIS A 162 -28.24 -3.73 -3.00
N PRO A 163 -29.30 -4.18 -3.68
CA PRO A 163 -30.66 -3.67 -3.47
C PRO A 163 -31.15 -3.73 -2.02
N ASN A 164 -30.77 -4.76 -1.26
CA ASN A 164 -31.11 -4.87 0.16
C ASN A 164 -30.29 -3.91 1.05
N TRP A 165 -29.22 -3.33 0.55
CA TRP A 165 -28.31 -2.48 1.32
C TRP A 165 -28.36 -1.01 0.87
N VAL A 166 -29.42 -0.60 0.20
CA VAL A 166 -29.71 0.80 -0.08
C VAL A 166 -30.31 1.46 1.16
N PHE A 167 -29.47 2.09 1.98
CA PHE A 167 -29.87 2.65 3.27
C PHE A 167 -30.11 4.17 3.22
N LYS A 168 -30.56 4.73 2.09
CA LYS A 168 -30.75 6.17 1.94
C LYS A 168 -31.64 6.77 3.05
N SER A 169 -32.72 6.10 3.40
CA SER A 169 -33.65 6.59 4.44
C SER A 169 -33.05 6.56 5.85
N SER A 170 -32.05 5.71 6.10
CA SER A 170 -31.42 5.56 7.41
C SER A 170 -30.12 6.36 7.55
N LEU A 171 -29.39 6.57 6.45
CA LEU A 171 -28.12 7.28 6.44
C LEU A 171 -28.29 8.76 6.12
N HIS A 172 -28.95 9.11 5.01
CA HIS A 172 -28.99 10.49 4.52
C HIS A 172 -29.59 11.46 5.53
N GLY A 173 -28.76 12.34 6.09
CA GLY A 173 -29.11 13.33 7.10
C GLY A 173 -29.52 12.75 8.46
N ARG A 174 -29.25 11.46 8.75
CA ARG A 174 -29.66 10.79 9.99
C ARG A 174 -28.55 10.05 10.71
N ALA A 175 -27.76 9.29 10.00
CA ALA A 175 -26.64 8.54 10.57
C ALA A 175 -25.39 8.73 9.72
N SER A 176 -24.22 8.74 10.36
CA SER A 176 -22.91 8.96 9.74
C SER A 176 -22.11 7.69 9.56
N SER A 177 -22.61 6.56 10.03
CA SER A 177 -21.88 5.28 9.91
C SER A 177 -22.83 4.12 9.68
N ALA A 178 -22.27 3.02 9.16
CA ALA A 178 -22.94 1.76 9.01
C ALA A 178 -22.00 0.62 9.41
N TYR A 179 -22.55 -0.43 9.99
CA TYR A 179 -21.82 -1.63 10.39
C TYR A 179 -22.07 -2.73 9.37
N LEU A 180 -20.97 -3.39 8.94
CA LEU A 180 -21.02 -4.57 8.08
C LEU A 180 -20.32 -5.72 8.74
N ARG A 181 -20.88 -6.90 8.63
CA ARG A 181 -20.30 -8.14 9.12
C ARG A 181 -20.30 -9.18 8.03
N TYR A 182 -19.11 -9.70 7.73
CA TYR A 182 -18.92 -10.81 6.81
C TYR A 182 -18.37 -12.00 7.56
N ARG A 183 -18.79 -13.20 7.19
CA ARG A 183 -18.24 -14.45 7.71
C ARG A 183 -17.61 -15.23 6.58
N PHE A 184 -16.40 -15.72 6.80
CA PHE A 184 -15.71 -16.59 5.88
C PHE A 184 -14.84 -17.58 6.64
N ASP A 185 -14.65 -18.75 6.06
CA ASP A 185 -13.83 -19.81 6.62
C ASP A 185 -12.61 -20.07 5.73
N ILE A 186 -11.46 -20.21 6.34
CA ILE A 186 -10.22 -20.59 5.66
C ILE A 186 -9.99 -22.06 5.96
N GLN A 187 -10.15 -22.93 4.94
CA GLN A 187 -10.05 -24.37 5.07
C GLN A 187 -8.63 -24.86 5.42
N ASP A 188 -7.61 -24.18 4.93
CA ASP A 188 -6.21 -24.56 5.16
C ASP A 188 -5.34 -23.33 5.35
N LEU A 189 -4.96 -23.08 6.60
CA LEU A 189 -4.05 -22.00 6.97
C LEU A 189 -2.59 -22.31 6.66
N SER A 190 -2.22 -23.59 6.44
CA SER A 190 -0.83 -23.97 6.22
C SER A 190 -0.23 -23.36 4.96
N GLN A 191 -1.06 -23.09 3.96
CA GLN A 191 -0.66 -22.45 2.70
C GLN A 191 -0.36 -20.95 2.88
N TRP A 192 -0.74 -20.35 4.03
CA TRP A 192 -0.69 -18.91 4.29
C TRP A 192 0.35 -18.50 5.34
N THR A 193 1.12 -19.44 5.86
CA THR A 193 2.08 -19.21 6.96
C THR A 193 3.21 -18.24 6.62
N ARG A 194 3.38 -17.87 5.35
CA ARG A 194 4.42 -16.94 4.87
C ARG A 194 3.89 -15.75 4.08
N GLY A 195 2.58 -15.59 4.00
CA GLY A 195 1.93 -14.52 3.23
C GLY A 195 1.43 -13.36 4.08
N ARG A 196 1.18 -12.24 3.45
CA ARG A 196 0.40 -11.13 4.02
C ARG A 196 -1.06 -11.30 3.60
N LEU A 197 -1.97 -11.15 4.54
CA LEU A 197 -3.38 -10.93 4.21
C LEU A 197 -3.53 -9.50 3.71
N LEU A 198 -4.09 -9.36 2.52
CA LEU A 198 -4.39 -8.07 1.92
C LEU A 198 -5.90 -7.85 1.96
N LEU A 199 -6.34 -6.82 2.65
CA LEU A 199 -7.72 -6.34 2.58
C LEU A 199 -7.80 -5.31 1.45
N ARG A 200 -8.56 -5.64 0.40
CA ARG A 200 -8.95 -4.68 -0.63
C ARG A 200 -10.36 -4.22 -0.36
N MET A 201 -10.56 -2.94 -0.16
CA MET A 201 -11.87 -2.36 0.13
C MET A 201 -12.05 -1.05 -0.62
N ARG A 202 -13.20 -0.89 -1.21
CA ARG A 202 -13.68 0.41 -1.68
C ARG A 202 -14.49 1.04 -0.57
N CYS A 203 -14.23 2.28 -0.27
CA CYS A 203 -14.96 3.03 0.74
C CYS A 203 -15.15 4.47 0.29
N ASP A 204 -16.26 5.02 0.65
CA ASP A 204 -16.54 6.43 0.55
C ASP A 204 -16.15 7.07 1.88
N ASP A 205 -15.13 7.93 1.76
CA ASP A 205 -14.37 8.63 2.77
C ASP A 205 -13.60 7.75 3.76
N GLY A 206 -14.20 7.02 4.68
CA GLY A 206 -13.45 6.33 5.71
C GLY A 206 -13.99 4.97 6.13
N PHE A 207 -13.14 4.17 6.79
CA PHE A 207 -13.54 2.89 7.37
C PHE A 207 -12.66 2.46 8.54
N ILE A 208 -13.17 1.51 9.32
CA ILE A 208 -12.39 0.70 10.27
C ILE A 208 -12.74 -0.75 10.03
N ALA A 209 -11.72 -1.60 9.88
CA ALA A 209 -11.88 -3.02 9.68
C ALA A 209 -11.41 -3.81 10.90
N TYR A 210 -12.22 -4.78 11.31
CA TYR A 210 -11.93 -5.71 12.38
C TYR A 210 -11.89 -7.13 11.83
N LEU A 211 -10.91 -7.92 12.25
CA LEU A 211 -10.84 -9.36 11.98
C LEU A 211 -10.87 -10.10 13.30
N ASN A 212 -11.89 -10.93 13.49
CA ASN A 212 -12.12 -11.69 14.73
C ASN A 212 -12.06 -10.82 16.00
N GLY A 213 -12.66 -9.63 15.94
CA GLY A 213 -12.73 -8.70 17.08
C GLY A 213 -11.52 -7.79 17.25
N LYS A 214 -10.46 -7.96 16.44
CA LYS A 214 -9.26 -7.13 16.50
C LYS A 214 -9.23 -6.17 15.32
N GLU A 215 -8.99 -4.89 15.57
CA GLU A 215 -8.78 -3.91 14.51
C GLU A 215 -7.52 -4.26 13.70
N VAL A 216 -7.67 -4.30 12.37
CA VAL A 216 -6.60 -4.67 11.43
C VAL A 216 -6.30 -3.57 10.42
N ALA A 217 -7.25 -2.65 10.18
CA ALA A 217 -7.04 -1.52 9.29
C ALA A 217 -7.97 -0.36 9.66
N ARG A 218 -7.52 0.84 9.34
CA ARG A 218 -8.28 2.09 9.54
C ARG A 218 -7.88 3.09 8.46
N LEU A 219 -8.85 3.81 7.91
CA LEU A 219 -8.64 4.91 6.98
C LEU A 219 -9.60 6.05 7.31
N HIS A 220 -9.11 7.28 7.42
CA HIS A 220 -9.85 8.51 7.68
C HIS A 220 -10.90 8.40 8.81
N ALA A 221 -10.64 7.58 9.81
CA ALA A 221 -11.53 7.40 10.93
C ALA A 221 -10.97 8.07 12.20
N PRO A 222 -11.84 8.59 13.08
CA PRO A 222 -11.41 9.22 14.32
C PRO A 222 -10.74 8.23 15.26
N GLU A 223 -9.91 8.73 16.18
CA GLU A 223 -9.23 7.90 17.19
C GLU A 223 -10.24 7.18 18.09
N ILE A 224 -11.25 7.90 18.57
CA ILE A 224 -12.33 7.32 19.38
C ILE A 224 -13.51 7.03 18.47
N VAL A 225 -13.82 5.75 18.32
CA VAL A 225 -14.88 5.27 17.44
C VAL A 225 -16.18 5.13 18.21
N LYS A 226 -17.22 5.82 17.74
CA LYS A 226 -18.58 5.73 18.24
C LYS A 226 -19.55 5.44 17.11
N TRP A 227 -20.76 5.03 17.44
CA TRP A 227 -21.84 4.73 16.48
C TRP A 227 -22.12 5.86 15.47
N ASN A 228 -21.86 7.08 15.84
CA ASN A 228 -22.04 8.28 15.01
C ASN A 228 -20.70 8.90 14.57
N ALA A 229 -19.64 8.09 14.48
CA ALA A 229 -18.37 8.56 13.96
C ALA A 229 -18.52 9.06 12.52
N VAL A 230 -17.79 10.12 12.21
CA VAL A 230 -17.66 10.67 10.85
C VAL A 230 -16.21 10.50 10.42
N ASP A 231 -16.00 10.47 9.13
CA ASP A 231 -14.66 10.53 8.54
C ASP A 231 -13.89 11.78 9.00
N THR A 232 -12.58 11.70 9.01
CA THR A 232 -11.68 12.81 9.32
C THR A 232 -11.17 13.55 8.09
N GLN A 233 -11.35 12.96 6.92
CA GLN A 233 -10.95 13.50 5.62
C GLN A 233 -11.85 12.92 4.55
N SER A 234 -12.33 13.74 3.61
CA SER A 234 -13.05 13.27 2.43
C SER A 234 -12.09 12.83 1.32
N ARG A 235 -12.57 11.95 0.47
CA ARG A 235 -11.87 11.44 -0.72
C ARG A 235 -12.64 11.84 -1.98
N PRO A 236 -11.94 12.10 -3.11
CA PRO A 236 -12.62 12.28 -4.39
C PRO A 236 -13.38 11.00 -4.80
N ASP A 237 -14.60 11.13 -5.29
CA ASP A 237 -15.45 10.00 -5.71
C ASP A 237 -14.76 9.06 -6.71
N ALA A 238 -13.97 9.62 -7.63
CA ALA A 238 -13.18 8.81 -8.57
C ALA A 238 -12.21 7.83 -7.87
N SER A 239 -11.74 8.15 -6.65
CA SER A 239 -10.88 7.28 -5.84
C SER A 239 -11.67 6.20 -5.11
N ASN A 240 -12.96 6.42 -4.86
CA ASN A 240 -13.81 5.52 -4.10
C ASN A 240 -14.20 4.28 -4.92
N ALA A 241 -14.16 4.38 -6.25
CA ALA A 241 -14.47 3.31 -7.19
C ALA A 241 -13.28 2.38 -7.50
N THR A 242 -12.07 2.70 -7.04
CA THR A 242 -10.85 1.93 -7.33
C THR A 242 -10.29 1.27 -6.06
N TYR A 243 -9.57 0.14 -6.27
CA TYR A 243 -8.85 -0.55 -5.18
C TYR A 243 -7.46 0.03 -5.00
#